data_6b68b7f139c98f80d10d7b443b707199
#
_entry.id   6b68b7f139c98f80d10d7b443b707199
#
_cell.length_a   1.000
_cell.length_b   1.000
_cell.length_c   1.000
_cell.angle_alpha   90.00
_cell.angle_beta   90.00
_cell.angle_gamma   90.00
#
_symmetry.space_group_name_H-M   'P 1'
#
loop_
_entity.id
_entity.type
_entity.pdbx_description
1 polymer ?
#
loop_
_entity_poly.entity_id
_entity_poly.type
_entity_poly.pdbx_seq_one_letter_code
_entity_poly.pdbx_strand_id
1 'polypeptide(L)'
;MRSTASPSVSGRARRTSARARRASDSPAVRGLARAGLVARGIIYLLIGLVAILVALGRSNRQADQQGALQLLAGKPYGLVALVLLGIGFAGYALWRLSEAVFGVTGDGRGAGPRLKSLARAVIYAFFAFLTFEVIAGRASGTQTQKQQDITAKVMQHAGGRWLVGLAGLVVVICGLVLVLEGIRRKFMKYLQTAQMSPRTRRVVEILGEIGTVARGLVFALAGVLVIDAAVTHNVGQSGGIDKALLTLRDQPFGQFLLAVAALGLIVFGIYGLCEARWRKV
;
A
#
# COMPACT_ATOMS: atom_id res chain seq x y z
N MET A 1 -26.00 5.22 57.31
CA MET A 1 -26.29 5.07 55.86
C MET A 1 -25.12 5.53 55.03
N ARG A 2 -24.31 4.61 54.50
CA ARG A 2 -23.21 4.92 53.61
C ARG A 2 -23.71 4.78 52.17
N SER A 3 -23.80 5.89 51.44
CA SER A 3 -24.16 5.90 50.02
C SER A 3 -22.98 5.38 49.20
N THR A 4 -23.12 4.21 48.59
CA THR A 4 -22.19 3.62 47.62
C THR A 4 -22.53 4.23 46.26
N ALA A 5 -21.83 5.30 45.90
CA ALA A 5 -21.90 5.89 44.55
C ALA A 5 -21.26 4.93 43.54
N SER A 6 -22.09 4.33 42.66
CA SER A 6 -21.67 3.51 41.52
C SER A 6 -20.81 4.36 40.57
N PRO A 7 -19.64 3.91 40.10
CA PRO A 7 -18.84 4.66 39.16
C PRO A 7 -19.59 4.83 37.85
N SER A 8 -19.83 6.09 37.47
CA SER A 8 -20.58 6.44 36.28
C SER A 8 -19.95 5.83 35.00
N VAL A 9 -20.77 5.34 34.09
CA VAL A 9 -20.41 4.72 32.80
C VAL A 9 -19.45 5.63 32.00
N SER A 10 -19.59 6.96 32.15
CA SER A 10 -18.72 7.98 31.54
C SER A 10 -17.26 7.95 32.05
N GLY A 11 -17.02 7.57 33.30
CA GLY A 11 -15.69 7.47 33.88
C GLY A 11 -14.92 6.23 33.34
N ARG A 12 -15.63 5.12 33.11
CA ARG A 12 -15.01 3.91 32.51
C ARG A 12 -14.66 4.14 31.04
N ALA A 13 -15.53 4.77 30.25
CA ALA A 13 -15.27 5.08 28.85
C ALA A 13 -14.09 6.04 28.67
N ARG A 14 -13.92 7.04 29.55
CA ARG A 14 -12.76 7.95 29.54
C ARG A 14 -11.45 7.26 29.94
N ARG A 15 -11.48 6.34 30.89
CA ARG A 15 -10.30 5.57 31.33
C ARG A 15 -9.85 4.55 30.28
N THR A 16 -10.76 3.89 29.58
CA THR A 16 -10.43 2.97 28.48
C THR A 16 -9.86 3.73 27.30
N SER A 17 -10.40 4.90 26.93
CA SER A 17 -9.87 5.72 25.85
C SER A 17 -8.48 6.31 26.18
N ALA A 18 -8.20 6.65 27.43
CA ALA A 18 -6.88 7.13 27.86
C ALA A 18 -5.82 6.00 27.88
N ARG A 19 -6.20 4.79 28.32
CA ARG A 19 -5.32 3.61 28.27
C ARG A 19 -5.02 3.19 26.83
N ALA A 20 -6.01 3.20 25.97
CA ALA A 20 -5.86 2.88 24.55
C ALA A 20 -4.94 3.89 23.83
N ARG A 21 -5.05 5.18 24.14
CA ARG A 21 -4.13 6.21 23.62
C ARG A 21 -2.68 5.98 24.10
N ARG A 22 -2.47 5.67 25.39
CA ARG A 22 -1.12 5.35 25.91
C ARG A 22 -0.56 4.08 25.25
N ALA A 23 -1.39 3.10 24.89
CA ALA A 23 -0.98 1.91 24.19
C ALA A 23 -0.58 2.22 22.73
N SER A 24 -1.31 3.10 22.04
CA SER A 24 -0.94 3.52 20.67
C SER A 24 0.32 4.39 20.62
N ASP A 25 0.65 5.09 21.71
CA ASP A 25 1.87 5.91 21.83
C ASP A 25 3.08 5.11 22.37
N SER A 26 2.93 3.78 22.54
CA SER A 26 4.00 2.94 23.08
C SER A 26 5.20 2.86 22.10
N PRO A 27 6.44 2.74 22.61
CA PRO A 27 7.64 2.57 21.77
C PRO A 27 7.51 1.36 20.83
N ALA A 28 6.83 0.29 21.26
CA ALA A 28 6.61 -0.91 20.47
C ALA A 28 5.71 -0.62 19.24
N VAL A 29 4.61 0.11 19.42
CA VAL A 29 3.71 0.49 18.29
C VAL A 29 4.43 1.41 17.32
N ARG A 30 5.22 2.35 17.82
CA ARG A 30 6.09 3.20 16.97
C ARG A 30 7.11 2.39 16.19
N GLY A 31 7.74 1.40 16.83
CA GLY A 31 8.68 0.48 16.18
C GLY A 31 8.00 -0.33 15.06
N LEU A 32 6.83 -0.90 15.33
CA LEU A 32 6.03 -1.64 14.34
C LEU A 32 5.59 -0.77 13.16
N ALA A 33 5.17 0.47 13.43
CA ALA A 33 4.81 1.42 12.38
C ALA A 33 6.00 1.73 11.46
N ARG A 34 7.18 1.97 12.03
CA ARG A 34 8.42 2.21 11.26
C ARG A 34 8.85 0.98 10.47
N ALA A 35 8.85 -0.20 11.08
CA ALA A 35 9.16 -1.46 10.41
C ALA A 35 8.23 -1.69 9.20
N GLY A 36 6.94 -1.43 9.34
CA GLY A 36 5.98 -1.52 8.25
C GLY A 36 6.20 -0.51 7.13
N LEU A 37 6.62 0.71 7.45
CA LEU A 37 6.99 1.70 6.44
C LEU A 37 8.26 1.30 5.69
N VAL A 38 9.24 0.72 6.37
CA VAL A 38 10.44 0.14 5.75
C VAL A 38 10.05 -1.01 4.83
N ALA A 39 9.25 -1.97 5.31
CA ALA A 39 8.77 -3.09 4.50
C ALA A 39 8.04 -2.61 3.24
N ARG A 40 7.19 -1.58 3.36
CA ARG A 40 6.55 -0.94 2.22
C ARG A 40 7.56 -0.32 1.26
N GLY A 41 8.56 0.41 1.76
CA GLY A 41 9.61 0.98 0.93
C GLY A 41 10.35 -0.10 0.13
N ILE A 42 10.77 -1.17 0.82
CA ILE A 42 11.49 -2.30 0.20
C ILE A 42 10.65 -2.97 -0.88
N ILE A 43 9.38 -3.27 -0.63
CA ILE A 43 8.55 -3.94 -1.63
C ILE A 43 8.37 -3.10 -2.91
N TYR A 44 8.22 -1.77 -2.80
CA TYR A 44 8.14 -0.91 -3.97
C TYR A 44 9.47 -0.77 -4.72
N LEU A 45 10.61 -0.81 -4.01
CA LEU A 45 11.93 -0.92 -4.65
C LEU A 45 12.06 -2.21 -5.47
N LEU A 46 11.62 -3.33 -4.90
CA LEU A 46 11.67 -4.63 -5.58
C LEU A 46 10.72 -4.68 -6.78
N ILE A 47 9.49 -4.17 -6.65
CA ILE A 47 8.53 -4.07 -7.77
C ILE A 47 9.13 -3.24 -8.90
N GLY A 48 9.69 -2.07 -8.59
CA GLY A 48 10.33 -1.22 -9.58
C GLY A 48 11.56 -1.89 -10.22
N LEU A 49 12.36 -2.62 -9.45
CA LEU A 49 13.49 -3.39 -9.98
C LEU A 49 13.01 -4.49 -10.94
N VAL A 50 11.99 -5.26 -10.55
CA VAL A 50 11.42 -6.28 -11.44
C VAL A 50 10.88 -5.65 -12.73
N ALA A 51 10.18 -4.50 -12.62
CA ALA A 51 9.65 -3.78 -13.76
C ALA A 51 10.77 -3.31 -14.71
N ILE A 52 11.92 -2.84 -14.19
CA ILE A 52 13.09 -2.51 -15.02
C ILE A 52 13.64 -3.76 -15.71
N LEU A 53 13.76 -4.89 -15.00
CA LEU A 53 14.24 -6.13 -15.59
C LEU A 53 13.30 -6.63 -16.71
N VAL A 54 12.00 -6.44 -16.54
CA VAL A 54 10.99 -6.73 -17.58
C VAL A 54 11.13 -5.77 -18.76
N ALA A 55 11.32 -4.47 -18.51
CA ALA A 55 11.54 -3.46 -19.56
C ALA A 55 12.79 -3.78 -20.42
N LEU A 56 13.85 -4.31 -19.79
CA LEU A 56 15.08 -4.72 -20.46
C LEU A 56 15.01 -6.11 -21.10
N GLY A 57 13.87 -6.80 -21.06
CA GLY A 57 13.70 -8.16 -21.55
C GLY A 57 14.48 -9.23 -20.78
N ARG A 58 14.95 -8.91 -19.56
CA ARG A 58 15.77 -9.80 -18.71
C ARG A 58 14.98 -10.60 -17.69
N SER A 59 13.66 -10.40 -17.61
CA SER A 59 12.79 -11.10 -16.67
C SER A 59 11.38 -11.24 -17.23
N ASN A 60 10.77 -12.40 -17.01
CA ASN A 60 9.35 -12.67 -17.27
C ASN A 60 8.54 -12.71 -15.97
N ARG A 61 9.11 -12.24 -14.84
CA ARG A 61 8.42 -12.19 -13.55
C ARG A 61 7.40 -11.06 -13.54
N GLN A 62 6.37 -11.22 -12.74
CA GLN A 62 5.39 -10.16 -12.54
C GLN A 62 5.97 -9.00 -11.73
N ALA A 63 5.73 -7.78 -12.21
CA ALA A 63 6.14 -6.55 -11.55
C ALA A 63 5.08 -6.10 -10.52
N ASP A 64 4.76 -6.99 -9.58
CA ASP A 64 3.84 -6.77 -8.47
C ASP A 64 4.42 -7.27 -7.13
N GLN A 65 3.61 -7.24 -6.06
CA GLN A 65 4.06 -7.68 -4.74
C GLN A 65 4.46 -9.15 -4.71
N GLN A 66 3.70 -10.01 -5.38
CA GLN A 66 3.98 -11.45 -5.38
C GLN A 66 5.28 -11.77 -6.14
N GLY A 67 5.48 -11.17 -7.32
CA GLY A 67 6.71 -11.34 -8.09
C GLY A 67 7.94 -10.78 -7.36
N ALA A 68 7.80 -9.65 -6.66
CA ALA A 68 8.86 -9.09 -5.82
C ALA A 68 9.21 -10.02 -4.64
N LEU A 69 8.22 -10.62 -3.97
CA LEU A 69 8.44 -11.59 -2.89
C LEU A 69 9.09 -12.88 -3.42
N GLN A 70 8.67 -13.37 -4.59
CA GLN A 70 9.27 -14.55 -5.23
C GLN A 70 10.71 -14.28 -5.70
N LEU A 71 11.02 -13.06 -6.16
CA LEU A 71 12.40 -12.68 -6.47
C LEU A 71 13.28 -12.78 -5.23
N LEU A 72 12.76 -12.34 -4.08
CA LEU A 72 13.47 -12.39 -2.81
C LEU A 72 13.62 -13.83 -2.30
N ALA A 73 12.57 -14.65 -2.42
CA ALA A 73 12.58 -16.05 -2.01
C ALA A 73 13.70 -16.88 -2.70
N GLY A 74 14.03 -16.54 -3.95
CA GLY A 74 15.10 -17.20 -4.69
C GLY A 74 16.53 -16.80 -4.29
N LYS A 75 16.71 -16.02 -3.22
CA LYS A 75 18.04 -15.61 -2.74
C LYS A 75 18.45 -16.39 -1.48
N PRO A 76 19.76 -16.59 -1.22
CA PRO A 76 20.22 -17.32 -0.02
C PRO A 76 19.72 -16.73 1.30
N TYR A 77 19.57 -15.40 1.35
CA TYR A 77 19.04 -14.64 2.51
C TYR A 77 17.52 -14.44 2.42
N GLY A 78 16.85 -15.03 1.42
CA GLY A 78 15.46 -14.73 1.07
C GLY A 78 14.49 -15.04 2.19
N LEU A 79 14.65 -16.17 2.88
CA LEU A 79 13.78 -16.55 3.98
C LEU A 79 13.79 -15.52 5.11
N VAL A 80 14.99 -15.09 5.54
CA VAL A 80 15.13 -14.08 6.62
C VAL A 80 14.48 -12.76 6.19
N ALA A 81 14.75 -12.32 4.96
CA ALA A 81 14.18 -11.08 4.43
C ALA A 81 12.65 -11.15 4.31
N LEU A 82 12.08 -12.29 3.88
CA LEU A 82 10.63 -12.51 3.82
C LEU A 82 10.00 -12.50 5.21
N VAL A 83 10.61 -13.14 6.20
CA VAL A 83 10.13 -13.12 7.60
C VAL A 83 10.09 -11.69 8.12
N LEU A 84 11.16 -10.92 7.93
CA LEU A 84 11.23 -9.51 8.35
C LEU A 84 10.17 -8.65 7.63
N LEU A 85 9.94 -8.85 6.34
CA LEU A 85 8.89 -8.17 5.59
C LEU A 85 7.49 -8.56 6.09
N GLY A 86 7.24 -9.84 6.32
CA GLY A 86 5.96 -10.33 6.85
C GLY A 86 5.64 -9.73 8.21
N ILE A 87 6.60 -9.71 9.13
CA ILE A 87 6.48 -9.05 10.44
C ILE A 87 6.24 -7.53 10.26
N GLY A 88 6.96 -6.89 9.34
CA GLY A 88 6.79 -5.47 9.02
C GLY A 88 5.37 -5.16 8.52
N PHE A 89 4.84 -5.95 7.58
CA PHE A 89 3.48 -5.77 7.07
C PHE A 89 2.42 -6.04 8.13
N ALA A 90 2.58 -7.09 8.93
CA ALA A 90 1.66 -7.38 10.04
C ALA A 90 1.67 -6.24 11.07
N GLY A 91 2.85 -5.77 11.45
CA GLY A 91 3.00 -4.62 12.36
C GLY A 91 2.36 -3.34 11.82
N TYR A 92 2.54 -3.07 10.52
CA TYR A 92 1.91 -1.92 9.88
C TYR A 92 0.38 -2.05 9.82
N ALA A 93 -0.13 -3.23 9.54
CA ALA A 93 -1.57 -3.51 9.55
C ALA A 93 -2.17 -3.26 10.95
N LEU A 94 -1.53 -3.76 11.99
CA LEU A 94 -1.94 -3.54 13.38
C LEU A 94 -1.92 -2.05 13.76
N TRP A 95 -0.85 -1.34 13.36
CA TRP A 95 -0.80 0.11 13.59
C TRP A 95 -1.93 0.85 12.85
N ARG A 96 -2.19 0.53 11.59
CA ARG A 96 -3.29 1.14 10.83
C ARG A 96 -4.66 0.79 11.41
N LEU A 97 -4.82 -0.41 11.94
CA LEU A 97 -6.03 -0.81 12.64
C LEU A 97 -6.22 0.02 13.92
N SER A 98 -5.15 0.25 14.69
CA SER A 98 -5.23 1.12 15.87
C SER A 98 -5.62 2.56 15.51
N GLU A 99 -5.09 3.14 14.42
CA GLU A 99 -5.52 4.44 13.92
C GLU A 99 -6.99 4.46 13.49
N ALA A 100 -7.48 3.39 12.87
CA ALA A 100 -8.89 3.27 12.47
C ALA A 100 -9.83 3.27 13.69
N VAL A 101 -9.40 2.63 14.79
CA VAL A 101 -10.20 2.53 16.04
C VAL A 101 -10.08 3.81 16.88
N PHE A 102 -8.87 4.33 17.09
CA PHE A 102 -8.62 5.42 18.04
C PHE A 102 -8.51 6.82 17.40
N GLY A 103 -8.41 6.89 16.08
CA GLY A 103 -8.23 8.12 15.29
C GLY A 103 -6.80 8.28 14.77
N VAL A 104 -6.67 9.07 13.72
CA VAL A 104 -5.41 9.29 12.99
C VAL A 104 -4.64 10.45 13.60
N THR A 105 -3.36 10.25 13.90
CA THR A 105 -2.47 11.32 14.39
C THR A 105 -2.35 12.43 13.34
N GLY A 106 -2.79 13.64 13.67
CA GLY A 106 -2.75 14.82 12.77
C GLY A 106 -4.00 15.07 11.92
N ASP A 107 -4.92 14.10 11.74
CA ASP A 107 -6.18 14.28 10.98
C ASP A 107 -7.45 14.19 11.84
N GLY A 108 -7.30 13.99 13.15
CA GLY A 108 -8.42 13.96 14.09
C GLY A 108 -9.25 12.66 14.06
N ARG A 109 -10.51 12.74 14.54
CA ARG A 109 -11.42 11.59 14.71
C ARG A 109 -12.48 11.48 13.62
N GLY A 110 -12.33 12.17 12.51
CA GLY A 110 -13.28 12.13 11.40
C GLY A 110 -13.42 10.72 10.79
N ALA A 111 -14.61 10.40 10.25
CA ALA A 111 -14.88 9.10 9.63
C ALA A 111 -13.97 8.82 8.41
N GLY A 112 -13.68 9.83 7.59
CA GLY A 112 -12.86 9.69 6.40
C GLY A 112 -11.42 9.22 6.67
N PRO A 113 -10.63 9.88 7.56
CA PRO A 113 -9.31 9.42 7.95
C PRO A 113 -9.31 7.99 8.54
N ARG A 114 -10.30 7.65 9.36
CA ARG A 114 -10.45 6.31 9.96
C ARG A 114 -10.70 5.25 8.91
N LEU A 115 -11.59 5.50 7.94
CA LEU A 115 -11.87 4.57 6.84
C LEU A 115 -10.65 4.36 5.96
N LYS A 116 -9.88 5.42 5.66
CA LYS A 116 -8.60 5.31 4.94
C LYS A 116 -7.59 4.43 5.70
N SER A 117 -7.52 4.55 7.04
CA SER A 117 -6.62 3.72 7.85
C SER A 117 -7.09 2.28 7.92
N LEU A 118 -8.40 2.03 8.00
CA LEU A 118 -8.97 0.67 7.94
C LEU A 118 -8.68 0.01 6.58
N ALA A 119 -8.92 0.69 5.48
CA ALA A 119 -8.59 0.16 4.15
C ALA A 119 -7.11 -0.20 4.03
N ARG A 120 -6.21 0.65 4.54
CA ARG A 120 -4.79 0.34 4.58
C ARG A 120 -4.48 -0.87 5.47
N ALA A 121 -5.12 -0.99 6.64
CA ALA A 121 -4.94 -2.14 7.53
C ALA A 121 -5.27 -3.45 6.82
N VAL A 122 -6.39 -3.50 6.10
CA VAL A 122 -6.82 -4.69 5.32
C VAL A 122 -5.81 -5.01 4.21
N ILE A 123 -5.36 -4.00 3.44
CA ILE A 123 -4.37 -4.20 2.36
C ILE A 123 -3.06 -4.76 2.92
N TYR A 124 -2.55 -4.23 4.03
CA TYR A 124 -1.28 -4.68 4.60
C TYR A 124 -1.39 -6.01 5.35
N ALA A 125 -2.55 -6.33 5.94
CA ALA A 125 -2.83 -7.67 6.44
C ALA A 125 -2.81 -8.71 5.30
N PHE A 126 -3.38 -8.36 4.16
CA PHE A 126 -3.30 -9.20 2.95
C PHE A 126 -1.86 -9.37 2.45
N PHE A 127 -1.03 -8.31 2.46
CA PHE A 127 0.38 -8.44 2.09
C PHE A 127 1.17 -9.30 3.08
N ALA A 128 0.88 -9.20 4.37
CA ALA A 128 1.46 -10.12 5.37
C ALA A 128 1.08 -11.57 5.06
N PHE A 129 -0.20 -11.84 4.80
CA PHE A 129 -0.71 -13.15 4.42
C PHE A 129 0.01 -13.71 3.18
N LEU A 130 0.09 -12.91 2.09
CA LEU A 130 0.81 -13.33 0.87
C LEU A 130 2.28 -13.64 1.15
N THR A 131 2.93 -12.86 2.02
CA THR A 131 4.33 -13.09 2.39
C THR A 131 4.48 -14.43 3.11
N PHE A 132 3.57 -14.77 4.03
CA PHE A 132 3.58 -16.06 4.70
C PHE A 132 3.22 -17.23 3.78
N GLU A 133 2.35 -17.04 2.77
CA GLU A 133 2.11 -18.04 1.73
C GLU A 133 3.39 -18.34 0.92
N VAL A 134 4.17 -17.31 0.56
CA VAL A 134 5.46 -17.48 -0.13
C VAL A 134 6.45 -18.22 0.75
N ILE A 135 6.56 -17.87 2.04
CA ILE A 135 7.44 -18.58 3.00
C ILE A 135 7.05 -20.04 3.14
N ALA A 136 5.75 -20.35 3.18
CA ALA A 136 5.23 -21.71 3.32
C ALA A 136 5.31 -22.54 2.02
N GLY A 137 5.80 -21.97 0.90
CA GLY A 137 5.82 -22.61 -0.40
C GLY A 137 4.43 -22.87 -1.01
N ARG A 138 3.37 -22.23 -0.47
CA ARG A 138 1.98 -22.40 -0.89
C ARG A 138 1.50 -21.35 -1.91
N ALA A 139 2.36 -20.42 -2.28
CA ALA A 139 2.04 -19.37 -3.23
C ALA A 139 1.83 -19.95 -4.64
N SER A 140 0.61 -20.40 -4.92
CA SER A 140 0.19 -20.91 -6.23
C SER A 140 -0.43 -19.80 -7.08
N GLY A 141 -0.14 -19.81 -8.37
CA GLY A 141 -0.64 -18.84 -9.34
C GLY A 141 -0.02 -17.46 -9.17
N THR A 142 -0.44 -16.55 -10.03
CA THR A 142 0.02 -15.15 -10.03
C THR A 142 -1.02 -14.23 -9.38
N GLN A 143 -0.61 -13.07 -8.88
CA GLN A 143 -1.56 -12.10 -8.32
C GLN A 143 -2.56 -11.64 -9.39
N THR A 144 -2.10 -11.43 -10.62
CA THR A 144 -2.94 -11.10 -11.77
C THR A 144 -3.97 -12.20 -12.05
N GLN A 145 -3.57 -13.49 -12.06
CA GLN A 145 -4.50 -14.61 -12.23
C GLN A 145 -5.57 -14.65 -11.13
N LYS A 146 -5.16 -14.52 -9.86
CA LYS A 146 -6.12 -14.47 -8.74
C LYS A 146 -7.13 -13.31 -8.87
N GLN A 147 -6.68 -12.14 -9.34
CA GLN A 147 -7.56 -11.01 -9.62
C GLN A 147 -8.52 -11.31 -10.79
N GLN A 148 -8.02 -11.91 -11.87
CA GLN A 148 -8.83 -12.32 -13.01
C GLN A 148 -9.89 -13.35 -12.61
N ASP A 149 -9.52 -14.36 -11.82
CA ASP A 149 -10.45 -15.38 -11.31
C ASP A 149 -11.56 -14.76 -10.45
N ILE A 150 -11.21 -13.82 -9.57
CA ILE A 150 -12.20 -13.11 -8.75
C ILE A 150 -13.10 -12.27 -9.65
N THR A 151 -12.53 -11.52 -10.60
CA THR A 151 -13.29 -10.71 -11.55
C THR A 151 -14.24 -11.57 -12.38
N ALA A 152 -13.78 -12.72 -12.90
CA ALA A 152 -14.59 -13.68 -13.63
C ALA A 152 -15.77 -14.19 -12.79
N LYS A 153 -15.50 -14.64 -11.56
CA LYS A 153 -16.56 -15.12 -10.66
C LYS A 153 -17.60 -14.05 -10.35
N VAL A 154 -17.17 -12.81 -10.10
CA VAL A 154 -18.11 -11.70 -9.86
C VAL A 154 -18.93 -11.40 -11.10
N MET A 155 -18.32 -11.37 -12.28
CA MET A 155 -19.00 -11.06 -13.54
C MET A 155 -20.00 -12.15 -14.00
N GLN A 156 -19.90 -13.37 -13.48
CA GLN A 156 -20.88 -14.43 -13.74
C GLN A 156 -22.24 -14.18 -13.05
N HIS A 157 -22.29 -13.30 -12.04
CA HIS A 157 -23.52 -12.98 -11.32
C HIS A 157 -24.26 -11.80 -11.98
N ALA A 158 -25.59 -11.79 -11.87
CA ALA A 158 -26.41 -10.68 -12.34
C ALA A 158 -25.95 -9.36 -11.67
N GLY A 159 -25.60 -8.35 -12.45
CA GLY A 159 -25.05 -7.08 -11.97
C GLY A 159 -23.56 -7.10 -11.60
N GLY A 160 -22.87 -8.25 -11.65
CA GLY A 160 -21.45 -8.36 -11.30
C GLY A 160 -20.54 -7.46 -12.14
N ARG A 161 -20.89 -7.26 -13.41
CA ARG A 161 -20.22 -6.32 -14.30
C ARG A 161 -20.20 -4.89 -13.75
N TRP A 162 -21.34 -4.42 -13.23
CA TRP A 162 -21.44 -3.09 -12.63
C TRP A 162 -20.60 -2.97 -11.36
N LEU A 163 -20.55 -4.05 -10.55
CA LEU A 163 -19.69 -4.09 -9.35
C LEU A 163 -18.21 -4.02 -9.73
N VAL A 164 -17.77 -4.74 -10.75
CA VAL A 164 -16.38 -4.68 -11.25
C VAL A 164 -16.07 -3.29 -11.81
N GLY A 165 -16.95 -2.71 -12.62
CA GLY A 165 -16.79 -1.34 -13.13
C GLY A 165 -16.71 -0.31 -12.02
N LEU A 166 -17.57 -0.41 -11.00
CA LEU A 166 -17.54 0.46 -9.82
C LEU A 166 -16.24 0.29 -9.03
N ALA A 167 -15.77 -0.95 -8.84
CA ALA A 167 -14.48 -1.21 -8.19
C ALA A 167 -13.33 -0.57 -8.96
N GLY A 168 -13.29 -0.71 -10.29
CA GLY A 168 -12.33 -0.04 -11.16
C GLY A 168 -12.38 1.48 -11.02
N LEU A 169 -13.58 2.07 -11.01
CA LEU A 169 -13.77 3.52 -10.81
C LEU A 169 -13.21 3.98 -9.46
N VAL A 170 -13.45 3.24 -8.40
CA VAL A 170 -12.88 3.53 -7.07
C VAL A 170 -11.34 3.51 -7.13
N VAL A 171 -10.74 2.54 -7.83
CA VAL A 171 -9.28 2.46 -7.99
C VAL A 171 -8.74 3.65 -8.79
N VAL A 172 -9.42 4.07 -9.89
CA VAL A 172 -9.07 5.29 -10.64
C VAL A 172 -9.10 6.52 -9.74
N ILE A 173 -10.20 6.72 -9.00
CA ILE A 173 -10.33 7.86 -8.09
C ILE A 173 -9.22 7.85 -7.03
N CYS A 174 -8.91 6.68 -6.45
CA CYS A 174 -7.80 6.54 -5.51
C CYS A 174 -6.45 6.91 -6.14
N GLY A 175 -6.20 6.48 -7.38
CA GLY A 175 -5.00 6.84 -8.14
C GLY A 175 -4.90 8.35 -8.37
N LEU A 176 -5.97 8.98 -8.83
CA LEU A 176 -6.01 10.44 -9.06
C LEU A 176 -5.86 11.24 -7.76
N VAL A 177 -6.46 10.78 -6.66
CA VAL A 177 -6.26 11.39 -5.34
C VAL A 177 -4.79 11.31 -4.91
N LEU A 178 -4.11 10.19 -5.16
CA LEU A 178 -2.67 10.06 -4.89
C LEU A 178 -1.84 11.02 -5.74
N VAL A 179 -2.17 11.19 -7.03
CA VAL A 179 -1.51 12.17 -7.91
C VAL A 179 -1.67 13.58 -7.34
N LEU A 180 -2.89 13.97 -6.96
CA LEU A 180 -3.17 15.28 -6.36
C LEU A 180 -2.49 15.46 -4.99
N GLU A 181 -2.44 14.41 -4.16
CA GLU A 181 -1.72 14.45 -2.88
C GLU A 181 -0.21 14.61 -3.08
N GLY A 182 0.36 13.99 -4.14
CA GLY A 182 1.75 14.14 -4.54
C GLY A 182 2.06 15.56 -4.98
N ILE A 183 1.35 16.07 -6.00
CA ILE A 183 1.53 17.43 -6.55
C ILE A 183 1.36 18.51 -5.46
N ARG A 184 0.34 18.36 -4.60
CA ARG A 184 0.06 19.28 -3.49
C ARG A 184 0.96 19.05 -2.27
N ARG A 185 1.89 18.09 -2.32
CA ARG A 185 2.81 17.74 -1.23
C ARG A 185 2.13 17.50 0.12
N LYS A 186 0.87 17.01 0.09
CA LYS A 186 0.09 16.80 1.31
C LYS A 186 0.70 15.77 2.26
N PHE A 187 1.57 14.89 1.77
CA PHE A 187 2.30 13.92 2.57
C PHE A 187 3.25 14.57 3.59
N MET A 188 3.73 15.80 3.32
CA MET A 188 4.66 16.51 4.22
C MET A 188 4.04 16.81 5.59
N LYS A 189 2.73 16.95 5.71
CA LYS A 189 2.05 17.19 7.00
C LYS A 189 2.23 16.05 8.00
N TYR A 190 2.45 14.83 7.50
CA TYR A 190 2.66 13.63 8.34
C TYR A 190 4.11 13.43 8.77
N LEU A 191 5.02 14.28 8.28
CA LEU A 191 6.46 14.18 8.56
C LEU A 191 6.89 15.21 9.61
N GLN A 192 7.93 14.86 10.36
CA GLN A 192 8.57 15.73 11.38
C GLN A 192 9.51 16.73 10.68
N THR A 193 8.96 17.61 9.87
CA THR A 193 9.71 18.54 9.02
C THR A 193 10.61 19.51 9.81
N ALA A 194 10.24 19.84 11.05
CA ALA A 194 11.04 20.69 11.92
C ALA A 194 12.37 20.07 12.37
N GLN A 195 12.48 18.73 12.31
CA GLN A 195 13.71 18.01 12.67
C GLN A 195 14.61 17.72 11.47
N MET A 196 14.20 18.12 10.26
CA MET A 196 14.95 17.90 9.02
C MET A 196 15.86 19.10 8.73
N SER A 197 17.07 18.83 8.25
CA SER A 197 17.86 19.89 7.63
C SER A 197 17.19 20.40 6.35
N PRO A 198 17.44 21.66 5.93
CA PRO A 198 16.84 22.20 4.71
C PRO A 198 17.10 21.33 3.46
N ARG A 199 18.30 20.75 3.34
CA ARG A 199 18.66 19.84 2.24
C ARG A 199 17.85 18.54 2.31
N THR A 200 17.77 17.89 3.49
CA THR A 200 17.01 16.66 3.68
C THR A 200 15.54 16.89 3.37
N ARG A 201 14.97 18.00 3.84
CA ARG A 201 13.57 18.36 3.58
C ARG A 201 13.31 18.46 2.07
N ARG A 202 14.18 19.15 1.32
CA ARG A 202 14.04 19.30 -0.12
C ARG A 202 14.11 17.97 -0.87
N VAL A 203 15.06 17.11 -0.49
CA VAL A 203 15.18 15.76 -1.07
C VAL A 203 13.92 14.93 -0.81
N VAL A 204 13.41 14.92 0.43
CA VAL A 204 12.19 14.19 0.78
C VAL A 204 10.96 14.74 0.06
N GLU A 205 10.87 16.07 -0.13
CA GLU A 205 9.82 16.71 -0.91
C GLU A 205 9.81 16.20 -2.37
N ILE A 206 10.95 16.21 -3.04
CA ILE A 206 11.08 15.78 -4.44
C ILE A 206 10.80 14.28 -4.57
N LEU A 207 11.41 13.45 -3.73
CA LEU A 207 11.18 11.99 -3.75
C LEU A 207 9.71 11.65 -3.48
N GLY A 208 9.10 12.33 -2.51
CA GLY A 208 7.68 12.11 -2.17
C GLY A 208 6.74 12.57 -3.28
N GLU A 209 7.01 13.71 -3.92
CA GLU A 209 6.23 14.23 -5.04
C GLU A 209 6.28 13.27 -6.23
N ILE A 210 7.49 13.01 -6.76
CA ILE A 210 7.69 12.15 -7.94
C ILE A 210 7.16 10.75 -7.67
N GLY A 211 7.56 10.14 -6.54
CA GLY A 211 7.17 8.77 -6.22
C GLY A 211 5.66 8.61 -6.01
N THR A 212 5.01 9.55 -5.29
CA THR A 212 3.57 9.47 -5.04
C THR A 212 2.76 9.69 -6.33
N VAL A 213 3.19 10.62 -7.18
CA VAL A 213 2.56 10.87 -8.50
C VAL A 213 2.70 9.63 -9.38
N ALA A 214 3.91 9.08 -9.54
CA ALA A 214 4.14 7.90 -10.35
C ALA A 214 3.30 6.70 -9.88
N ARG A 215 3.29 6.44 -8.59
CA ARG A 215 2.42 5.41 -8.01
C ARG A 215 0.95 5.67 -8.28
N GLY A 216 0.51 6.91 -8.13
CA GLY A 216 -0.89 7.31 -8.40
C GLY A 216 -1.29 7.05 -9.84
N LEU A 217 -0.42 7.35 -10.81
CA LEU A 217 -0.65 7.10 -12.23
C LEU A 217 -0.75 5.60 -12.53
N VAL A 218 0.14 4.77 -11.97
CA VAL A 218 0.07 3.30 -12.12
C VAL A 218 -1.23 2.74 -11.56
N PHE A 219 -1.68 3.23 -10.40
CA PHE A 219 -2.97 2.83 -9.82
C PHE A 219 -4.16 3.29 -10.65
N ALA A 220 -4.14 4.52 -11.17
CA ALA A 220 -5.19 5.01 -12.05
C ALA A 220 -5.29 4.15 -13.32
N LEU A 221 -4.17 3.81 -13.94
CA LEU A 221 -4.14 2.93 -15.10
C LEU A 221 -4.68 1.54 -14.77
N ALA A 222 -4.27 0.94 -13.65
CA ALA A 222 -4.81 -0.34 -13.21
C ALA A 222 -6.35 -0.29 -13.04
N GLY A 223 -6.89 0.81 -12.50
CA GLY A 223 -8.33 1.02 -12.38
C GLY A 223 -9.04 1.15 -13.74
N VAL A 224 -8.42 1.83 -14.71
CA VAL A 224 -8.94 1.93 -16.08
C VAL A 224 -9.03 0.54 -16.72
N LEU A 225 -8.00 -0.30 -16.57
CA LEU A 225 -8.00 -1.67 -17.08
C LEU A 225 -9.10 -2.54 -16.46
N VAL A 226 -9.40 -2.35 -15.17
CA VAL A 226 -10.52 -3.04 -14.52
C VAL A 226 -11.86 -2.57 -15.08
N ILE A 227 -12.03 -1.28 -15.39
CA ILE A 227 -13.24 -0.75 -16.05
C ILE A 227 -13.35 -1.33 -17.46
N ASP A 228 -12.25 -1.34 -18.22
CA ASP A 228 -12.22 -1.89 -19.56
C ASP A 228 -12.60 -3.38 -19.56
N ALA A 229 -12.10 -4.18 -18.61
CA ALA A 229 -12.53 -5.56 -18.42
C ALA A 229 -14.04 -5.70 -18.20
N ALA A 230 -14.64 -4.78 -17.44
CA ALA A 230 -16.08 -4.77 -17.18
C ALA A 230 -16.91 -4.37 -18.41
N VAL A 231 -16.42 -3.43 -19.22
CA VAL A 231 -17.11 -2.93 -20.43
C VAL A 231 -17.00 -3.94 -21.57
N THR A 232 -15.80 -4.46 -21.82
CA THR A 232 -15.50 -5.37 -22.94
C THR A 232 -15.83 -6.83 -22.64
N HIS A 233 -16.24 -7.18 -21.40
CA HIS A 233 -16.42 -8.55 -20.91
C HIS A 233 -15.15 -9.40 -21.04
N ASN A 234 -13.99 -8.76 -21.12
CA ASN A 234 -12.70 -9.42 -21.23
C ASN A 234 -11.98 -9.41 -19.89
N VAL A 235 -12.15 -10.49 -19.11
CA VAL A 235 -11.50 -10.68 -17.80
C VAL A 235 -9.98 -10.58 -17.89
N GLY A 236 -9.39 -10.94 -19.04
CA GLY A 236 -7.95 -10.84 -19.28
C GLY A 236 -7.40 -9.40 -19.21
N GLN A 237 -8.25 -8.40 -19.35
CA GLN A 237 -7.86 -6.98 -19.14
C GLN A 237 -7.81 -6.59 -17.66
N SER A 238 -8.50 -7.29 -16.77
CA SER A 238 -8.42 -7.00 -15.35
C SER A 238 -7.05 -7.42 -14.79
N GLY A 239 -6.51 -6.59 -13.91
CA GLY A 239 -5.22 -6.85 -13.28
C GLY A 239 -4.79 -5.69 -12.41
N GLY A 240 -3.74 -5.91 -11.62
CA GLY A 240 -3.18 -4.90 -10.73
C GLY A 240 -2.04 -4.10 -11.34
N ILE A 241 -1.03 -3.83 -10.52
CA ILE A 241 0.16 -3.05 -10.90
C ILE A 241 0.89 -3.72 -12.07
N ASP A 242 1.04 -5.06 -12.05
CA ASP A 242 1.72 -5.80 -13.10
C ASP A 242 1.04 -5.62 -14.46
N LYS A 243 -0.28 -5.81 -14.54
CA LYS A 243 -1.02 -5.63 -15.80
C LYS A 243 -0.93 -4.18 -16.29
N ALA A 244 -1.02 -3.18 -15.40
CA ALA A 244 -0.86 -1.78 -15.75
C ALA A 244 0.53 -1.50 -16.34
N LEU A 245 1.59 -2.05 -15.75
CA LEU A 245 2.97 -1.90 -16.24
C LEU A 245 3.18 -2.62 -17.58
N LEU A 246 2.63 -3.84 -17.74
CA LEU A 246 2.69 -4.56 -19.02
C LEU A 246 1.93 -3.82 -20.14
N THR A 247 0.77 -3.24 -19.84
CA THR A 247 0.02 -2.42 -20.80
C THR A 247 0.82 -1.20 -21.26
N LEU A 248 1.61 -0.58 -20.38
CA LEU A 248 2.54 0.48 -20.79
C LEU A 248 3.61 -0.04 -21.75
N ARG A 249 4.13 -1.27 -21.53
CA ARG A 249 5.13 -1.88 -22.40
C ARG A 249 4.61 -2.06 -23.83
N ASP A 250 3.33 -2.38 -23.97
CA ASP A 250 2.69 -2.70 -25.27
C ASP A 250 2.31 -1.42 -26.05
N GLN A 251 2.51 -0.22 -25.50
CA GLN A 251 2.27 1.06 -26.19
C GLN A 251 3.48 1.49 -27.06
N PRO A 252 3.30 2.42 -28.02
CA PRO A 252 4.41 3.08 -28.69
C PRO A 252 5.39 3.62 -27.66
N PHE A 253 6.70 3.38 -27.85
CA PHE A 253 7.76 3.67 -26.85
C PHE A 253 7.58 2.95 -25.51
N GLY A 254 6.90 1.80 -25.49
CA GLY A 254 6.45 1.11 -24.29
C GLY A 254 7.56 0.72 -23.32
N GLN A 255 8.73 0.32 -23.80
CA GLN A 255 9.90 0.05 -22.94
C GLN A 255 10.34 1.29 -22.17
N PHE A 256 10.34 2.46 -22.83
CA PHE A 256 10.67 3.72 -22.17
C PHE A 256 9.61 4.11 -21.13
N LEU A 257 8.32 4.01 -21.47
CA LEU A 257 7.22 4.28 -20.55
C LEU A 257 7.25 3.36 -19.32
N LEU A 258 7.50 2.08 -19.54
CA LEU A 258 7.65 1.10 -18.46
C LEU A 258 8.85 1.43 -17.57
N ALA A 259 10.01 1.80 -18.18
CA ALA A 259 11.20 2.19 -17.42
C ALA A 259 10.94 3.45 -16.56
N VAL A 260 10.26 4.46 -17.11
CA VAL A 260 9.89 5.68 -16.36
C VAL A 260 8.95 5.35 -15.20
N ALA A 261 7.92 4.53 -15.42
CA ALA A 261 7.01 4.09 -14.36
C ALA A 261 7.76 3.29 -13.27
N ALA A 262 8.65 2.39 -13.68
CA ALA A 262 9.48 1.59 -12.77
C ALA A 262 10.40 2.46 -11.92
N LEU A 263 11.08 3.45 -12.52
CA LEU A 263 11.90 4.43 -11.79
C LEU A 263 11.05 5.23 -10.81
N GLY A 264 9.85 5.64 -11.20
CA GLY A 264 8.90 6.31 -10.30
C GLY A 264 8.52 5.45 -9.08
N LEU A 265 8.31 4.14 -9.26
CA LEU A 265 8.06 3.21 -8.15
C LEU A 265 9.28 3.01 -7.26
N ILE A 266 10.51 2.99 -7.83
CA ILE A 266 11.75 2.96 -7.06
C ILE A 266 11.87 4.24 -6.21
N VAL A 267 11.64 5.41 -6.81
CA VAL A 267 11.64 6.69 -6.09
C VAL A 267 10.62 6.69 -4.96
N PHE A 268 9.42 6.13 -5.19
CA PHE A 268 8.42 5.94 -4.13
C PHE A 268 8.91 5.00 -3.04
N GLY A 269 9.62 3.93 -3.37
CA GLY A 269 10.25 3.03 -2.41
C GLY A 269 11.27 3.74 -1.53
N ILE A 270 12.18 4.53 -2.13
CA ILE A 270 13.16 5.35 -1.40
C ILE A 270 12.46 6.36 -0.49
N TYR A 271 11.42 7.06 -1.01
CA TYR A 271 10.58 7.94 -0.19
C TYR A 271 9.98 7.20 1.01
N GLY A 272 9.52 5.95 0.83
CA GLY A 272 8.98 5.10 1.91
C GLY A 272 10.00 4.85 3.04
N LEU A 273 11.28 4.68 2.71
CA LEU A 273 12.36 4.56 3.69
C LEU A 273 12.60 5.90 4.43
N CYS A 274 12.57 7.01 3.72
CA CYS A 274 12.61 8.34 4.35
C CYS A 274 11.41 8.56 5.28
N GLU A 275 10.21 8.17 4.84
CA GLU A 275 8.98 8.27 5.64
C GLU A 275 9.08 7.43 6.92
N ALA A 276 9.68 6.22 6.88
CA ALA A 276 9.88 5.39 8.06
C ALA A 276 10.70 6.10 9.15
N ARG A 277 11.69 6.90 8.74
CA ARG A 277 12.53 7.66 9.69
C ARG A 277 11.82 8.90 10.24
N TRP A 278 11.10 9.64 9.38
CA TRP A 278 10.63 10.98 9.70
C TRP A 278 9.11 11.07 9.96
N ARG A 279 8.37 9.96 9.92
CA ARG A 279 6.93 9.98 10.16
C ARG A 279 6.60 10.30 11.61
N LYS A 280 5.57 11.12 11.81
CA LYS A 280 4.91 11.32 13.10
C LYS A 280 4.13 10.04 13.44
N VAL A 281 4.63 9.28 14.40
CA VAL A 281 4.03 8.03 14.89
C VAL A 281 3.83 8.12 16.38
#